data_79702e2e4218a8bf0f026d49d332dbe8
#
_entry.id   79702e2e4218a8bf0f026d49d332dbe8
#
_cell.length_a   1.000
_cell.length_b   1.000
_cell.length_c   1.000
_cell.angle_alpha   90.00
_cell.angle_beta   90.00
_cell.angle_gamma   90.00
#
_symmetry.space_group_name_H-M   'P 1'
#
loop_
_entity.id
_entity.type
_entity.pdbx_description
1 polymer ?
#
loop_
_entity_poly.entity_id
_entity_poly.type
_entity_poly.pdbx_seq_one_letter_code
_entity_poly.pdbx_strand_id
1 'polypeptide(L)' 'MHGEIPDWQFDDEFDGGEETCGRVIINLHLYLRTQPSGCRVLVVSRDPGAPMELPAWCRMTRNTLVDQKHPYYLITLK' A
#
# COMPACT_ATOMS: atom_id res chain seq x y z
N MET A 1 -21.54 -3.06 -6.54
CA MET A 1 -20.91 -3.33 -6.25
C MET A 1 -19.88 -3.10 -5.92
N HIS A 2 -19.50 -3.11 -5.44
CA HIS A 2 -18.51 -2.95 -5.16
C HIS A 2 -17.62 -3.68 -4.92
N GLY A 3 -17.74 -4.32 -4.47
CA GLY A 3 -16.79 -5.35 -4.14
C GLY A 3 -15.51 -5.24 -4.81
N GLU A 4 -15.10 -4.14 -4.87
CA GLU A 4 -13.89 -3.84 -5.62
C GLU A 4 -12.64 -4.22 -4.86
N ILE A 5 -12.72 -4.28 -3.53
CA ILE A 5 -11.56 -4.68 -2.74
C ILE A 5 -11.30 -6.17 -2.95
N PRO A 6 -10.09 -6.56 -3.38
CA PRO A 6 -9.78 -7.98 -3.56
C PRO A 6 -9.95 -8.77 -2.28
N ASP A 7 -10.16 -10.07 -2.43
CA ASP A 7 -10.37 -10.96 -1.29
C ASP A 7 -9.02 -11.32 -0.66
N TRP A 8 -8.33 -10.32 -0.19
CA TRP A 8 -7.03 -10.46 0.45
C TRP A 8 -7.18 -10.39 1.95
N GLN A 9 -6.29 -11.07 2.66
CA GLN A 9 -6.23 -10.98 4.12
C GLN A 9 -5.17 -9.97 4.51
N PHE A 10 -5.56 -9.02 5.35
CA PHE A 10 -4.66 -7.97 5.80
C PHE A 10 -4.98 -7.60 7.24
N ASP A 11 -3.98 -7.04 7.93
CA ASP A 11 -4.12 -6.68 9.32
C ASP A 11 -4.61 -5.25 9.50
N ASP A 12 -4.29 -4.39 8.56
CA ASP A 12 -4.68 -2.99 8.65
C ASP A 12 -4.83 -2.42 7.25
N GLU A 13 -5.44 -1.26 7.15
CA GLU A 13 -5.72 -0.62 5.88
C GLU A 13 -5.26 0.82 5.92
N PHE A 14 -4.62 1.26 4.83
CA PHE A 14 -4.18 2.64 4.66
C PHE A 14 -4.77 3.18 3.36
N ASP A 15 -5.74 4.08 3.48
CA ASP A 15 -6.40 4.68 2.32
C ASP A 15 -5.76 6.03 2.00
N GLY A 16 -5.11 6.11 0.85
CA GLY A 16 -4.47 7.34 0.40
C GLY A 16 -5.43 8.39 -0.13
N GLY A 17 -6.72 8.04 -0.26
CA GLY A 17 -7.72 8.98 -0.74
C GLY A 17 -7.44 9.43 -2.17
N GLU A 18 -7.56 10.73 -2.39
CA GLU A 18 -7.34 11.32 -3.71
C GLU A 18 -5.95 11.93 -3.85
N GLU A 19 -5.06 11.65 -2.91
CA GLU A 19 -3.73 12.24 -2.93
C GLU A 19 -2.88 11.66 -4.06
N THR A 20 -1.87 12.43 -4.48
CA THR A 20 -0.89 11.93 -5.43
C THR A 20 -0.08 10.80 -4.80
N CYS A 21 0.54 9.96 -5.64
CA CYS A 21 1.32 8.85 -5.14
C CYS A 21 2.49 9.32 -4.28
N GLY A 22 3.13 10.43 -4.65
CA GLY A 22 4.22 10.97 -3.84
C GLY A 22 3.77 11.29 -2.42
N ARG A 23 2.60 11.92 -2.29
CA ARG A 23 2.06 12.24 -0.98
C ARG A 23 1.66 10.98 -0.22
N VAL A 24 1.06 10.04 -0.92
CA VAL A 24 0.67 8.78 -0.32
C VAL A 24 1.89 8.06 0.25
N ILE A 25 2.98 8.03 -0.50
CA ILE A 25 4.19 7.35 -0.05
C ILE A 25 4.77 8.00 1.19
N ILE A 26 4.78 9.33 1.25
CA ILE A 26 5.27 10.04 2.44
C ILE A 26 4.42 9.69 3.66
N ASN A 27 3.10 9.79 3.50
CA ASN A 27 2.19 9.49 4.60
C ASN A 27 2.26 8.02 5.00
N LEU A 28 2.37 7.14 4.02
CA LEU A 28 2.47 5.71 4.24
C LEU A 28 3.75 5.38 5.02
N HIS A 29 4.85 6.01 4.66
CA HIS A 29 6.12 5.77 5.35
C HIS A 29 6.01 6.12 6.84
N LEU A 30 5.37 7.25 7.15
CA LEU A 30 5.17 7.66 8.53
C LEU A 30 4.23 6.71 9.27
N TYR A 31 3.17 6.30 8.60
CA TYR A 31 2.21 5.37 9.18
C TYR A 31 2.84 4.02 9.51
N LEU A 32 3.64 3.48 8.57
CA LEU A 32 4.21 2.16 8.74
C LEU A 32 5.25 2.10 9.85
N ARG A 33 5.82 3.24 10.24
CA ARG A 33 6.76 3.26 11.34
C ARG A 33 6.11 2.87 12.67
N THR A 34 4.79 2.94 12.75
CA THR A 34 4.06 2.59 13.96
C THR A 34 3.52 1.16 13.93
N GLN A 35 3.77 0.42 12.84
CA GLN A 35 3.21 -0.91 12.67
C GLN A 35 4.26 -1.98 12.94
N PRO A 36 3.83 -3.14 13.47
CA PRO A 36 4.79 -4.21 13.76
C PRO A 36 5.33 -4.86 12.49
N SER A 37 6.51 -5.43 12.63
CA SER A 37 7.13 -6.20 11.56
C SER A 37 6.24 -7.38 11.17
N GLY A 38 6.15 -7.65 9.87
CA GLY A 38 5.32 -8.74 9.38
C GLY A 38 3.86 -8.39 9.19
N CYS A 39 3.47 -7.18 9.57
CA CYS A 39 2.08 -6.72 9.40
C CYS A 39 1.75 -6.62 7.92
N ARG A 40 0.56 -7.08 7.55
CA ARG A 40 0.04 -6.92 6.20
C ARG A 40 -0.86 -5.72 6.14
N VAL A 41 -0.57 -4.81 5.22
CA VAL A 41 -1.33 -3.58 5.08
C VAL A 41 -1.95 -3.52 3.70
N LEU A 42 -3.24 -3.27 3.65
CA LEU A 42 -3.91 -2.96 2.38
C LEU A 42 -3.73 -1.47 2.13
N VAL A 43 -3.01 -1.16 1.07
CA VAL A 43 -2.79 0.24 0.70
C VAL A 43 -3.69 0.57 -0.47
N VAL A 44 -4.43 1.67 -0.36
CA VAL A 44 -5.30 2.15 -1.43
C VAL A 44 -4.70 3.44 -1.97
N SER A 45 -4.34 3.44 -3.25
CA SER A 45 -3.82 4.62 -3.92
C SER A 45 -4.43 4.72 -5.31
N ARG A 46 -5.12 5.81 -5.56
CA ARG A 46 -5.85 5.99 -6.82
C ARG A 46 -5.05 6.75 -7.87
N ASP A 47 -3.83 7.17 -7.51
CA ASP A 47 -2.98 7.87 -8.45
C ASP A 47 -2.53 6.93 -9.57
N PRO A 48 -2.61 7.37 -10.84
CA PRO A 48 -2.17 6.53 -11.97
C PRO A 48 -0.70 6.12 -11.90
N GLY A 49 0.14 6.83 -11.16
CA GLY A 49 1.54 6.46 -10.99
C GLY A 49 1.79 5.36 -9.97
N ALA A 50 0.79 5.00 -9.16
CA ALA A 50 0.96 4.03 -8.10
C ALA A 50 1.43 2.65 -8.59
N PRO A 51 0.93 2.13 -9.73
CA PRO A 51 1.38 0.81 -10.18
C PRO A 51 2.88 0.70 -10.43
N MET A 52 3.55 1.81 -10.69
CA MET A 52 4.99 1.82 -10.87
C MET A 52 5.73 2.24 -9.61
N GLU A 53 5.19 3.19 -8.87
CA GLU A 53 5.91 3.78 -7.75
C GLU A 53 5.84 2.95 -6.47
N LEU A 54 4.71 2.31 -6.21
CA LEU A 54 4.60 1.50 -5.01
C LEU A 54 5.51 0.28 -5.02
N PRO A 55 5.60 -0.47 -6.14
CA PRO A 55 6.57 -1.56 -6.19
C PRO A 55 8.01 -1.09 -6.01
N ALA A 56 8.36 0.05 -6.59
CA ALA A 56 9.70 0.61 -6.44
C ALA A 56 9.96 0.99 -4.99
N TRP A 57 8.99 1.61 -4.35
CA TRP A 57 9.10 1.99 -2.94
C TRP A 57 9.28 0.75 -2.05
N CYS A 58 8.54 -0.31 -2.34
CA CYS A 58 8.66 -1.55 -1.58
C CYS A 58 10.07 -2.12 -1.70
N ARG A 59 10.65 -2.10 -2.91
CA ARG A 59 12.01 -2.59 -3.09
C ARG A 59 13.02 -1.74 -2.31
N MET A 60 12.84 -0.43 -2.33
CA MET A 60 13.76 0.48 -1.63
C MET A 60 13.69 0.32 -0.12
N THR A 61 12.53 0.04 0.41
CA THR A 61 12.31 -0.05 1.85
C THR A 61 12.37 -1.47 2.37
N ARG A 62 12.53 -2.44 1.47
CA ARG A 62 12.58 -3.87 1.80
C ARG A 62 11.27 -4.40 2.35
N ASN A 63 10.19 -3.71 2.08
CA ASN A 63 8.87 -4.25 2.31
C ASN A 63 8.49 -5.11 1.12
N THR A 64 7.55 -6.04 1.31
CA THR A 64 7.19 -6.98 0.28
C THR A 64 5.83 -6.60 -0.32
N LEU A 65 5.79 -6.35 -1.61
CA LEU A 65 4.54 -6.20 -2.32
C LEU A 65 4.04 -7.61 -2.63
N VAL A 66 3.03 -8.05 -1.88
CA VAL A 66 2.51 -9.41 -2.01
C VAL A 66 1.65 -9.54 -3.26
N ASP A 67 0.82 -8.54 -3.50
CA ASP A 67 -0.08 -8.55 -4.65
C ASP A 67 -0.53 -7.13 -4.92
N GLN A 68 -1.01 -6.91 -6.14
CA GLN A 68 -1.51 -5.60 -6.49
C GLN A 68 -2.66 -5.73 -7.47
N LYS A 69 -3.66 -4.90 -7.29
CA LYS A 69 -4.77 -4.74 -8.21
C LYS A 69 -5.23 -3.30 -8.07
N HIS A 70 -4.64 -2.44 -8.89
CA HIS A 70 -4.87 -1.00 -8.78
C HIS A 70 -6.37 -0.69 -8.65
N PRO A 71 -6.77 0.10 -7.67
CA PRO A 71 -5.99 0.95 -6.77
C PRO A 71 -5.56 0.28 -5.46
N TYR A 72 -5.60 -1.06 -5.39
CA TYR A 72 -5.34 -1.81 -4.16
C TYR A 72 -3.97 -2.49 -4.23
N TYR A 73 -3.24 -2.43 -3.11
CA TYR A 73 -1.89 -2.99 -3.00
C TYR A 73 -1.74 -3.65 -1.66
N LEU A 74 -1.31 -4.91 -1.65
CA LEU A 74 -1.10 -5.66 -0.42
C LEU A 74 0.38 -5.72 -0.11
N ILE A 75 0.78 -5.14 1.01
CA ILE A 75 2.18 -4.99 1.38
C ILE A 75 2.41 -5.63 2.73
N THR A 76 3.46 -6.47 2.82
CA THR A 76 3.92 -7.03 4.09
C THR A 76 5.14 -6.26 4.56
N LEU A 77 5.11 -5.79 5.79
CA LEU A 77 6.21 -5.02 6.37
C LEU A 77 7.34 -5.96 6.77
N LYS A 78 8.56 -5.52 6.51
CA LYS A 78 9.72 -6.32 6.86
C LYS A 78 9.92 -6.43 8.36
#